data_5111ce37b9ec55e0a7720682ff7be564
#
_entry.id   5111ce37b9ec55e0a7720682ff7be564
#
_cell.length_a   1.000
_cell.length_b   1.000
_cell.length_c   1.000
_cell.angle_alpha   90.00
_cell.angle_beta   90.00
_cell.angle_gamma   90.00
#
_symmetry.space_group_name_H-M   'P 1'
#
loop_
_entity.id
_entity.type
_entity.pdbx_description
1 polymer ?
#
loop_
_entity_poly.entity_id
_entity_poly.type
_entity_poly.pdbx_seq_one_letter_code
_entity_poly.pdbx_strand_id
1 'polypeptide(L)'
;MAALQYWLWLSQLPRVNSQMKLALLSHFNGDLDSLYHADRAEYMLVEGMTRPAAESLENKSLGGADKILGDCDRLGLQVVTIQDSAYPYRLRNIYDPPMVLYAQGRKIP
;
A
#
# COMPACT_ATOMS: atom_id res chain seq x y z
N MET A 1 -7.91 5.91 -11.38
CA MET A 1 -8.17 4.60 -10.77
C MET A 1 -7.99 4.70 -9.28
N ALA A 2 -8.94 4.17 -8.55
CA ALA A 2 -8.91 4.22 -7.10
C ALA A 2 -7.80 3.36 -6.50
N ALA A 3 -7.30 2.40 -7.25
CA ALA A 3 -6.31 1.45 -6.71
C ALA A 3 -5.06 2.12 -6.18
N LEU A 4 -4.57 3.15 -6.86
CA LEU A 4 -3.36 3.83 -6.42
C LEU A 4 -3.59 4.56 -5.09
N GLN A 5 -4.76 5.14 -4.90
CA GLN A 5 -5.12 5.74 -3.61
C GLN A 5 -5.08 4.69 -2.51
N TYR A 6 -5.59 3.50 -2.79
CA TYR A 6 -5.63 2.44 -1.79
C TYR A 6 -4.23 1.96 -1.44
N TRP A 7 -3.34 1.88 -2.43
CA TRP A 7 -1.95 1.53 -2.16
C TRP A 7 -1.30 2.53 -1.22
N LEU A 8 -1.51 3.82 -1.47
CA LEU A 8 -0.95 4.86 -0.63
C LEU A 8 -1.59 4.87 0.75
N TRP A 9 -2.89 4.62 0.81
CA TRP A 9 -3.58 4.49 2.09
C TRP A 9 -2.95 3.40 2.93
N LEU A 10 -2.77 2.23 2.36
CA LEU A 10 -2.19 1.10 3.08
C LEU A 10 -0.76 1.40 3.51
N SER A 11 0.01 2.03 2.64
CA SER A 11 1.43 2.24 2.89
C SER A 11 1.70 3.14 4.08
N GLN A 12 0.76 4.01 4.44
CA GLN A 12 0.99 4.98 5.51
C GLN A 12 0.25 4.66 6.81
N LEU A 13 -0.48 3.57 6.86
CA LEU A 13 -1.22 3.23 8.07
C LEU A 13 -0.27 2.88 9.21
N PRO A 14 -0.49 3.45 10.41
CA PRO A 14 0.32 3.08 11.56
C PRO A 14 -0.07 1.68 12.04
N ARG A 15 0.83 1.03 12.77
CA ARG A 15 0.60 -0.26 13.40
C ARG A 15 0.42 -1.41 12.43
N VAL A 16 0.59 -1.16 11.14
CA VAL A 16 0.55 -2.20 10.12
C VAL A 16 1.95 -2.25 9.53
N ASN A 17 2.75 -3.23 9.96
CA ASN A 17 4.13 -3.33 9.49
C ASN A 17 4.18 -3.99 8.13
N SER A 18 5.39 -4.08 7.56
CA SER A 18 5.55 -4.61 6.21
C SER A 18 5.10 -6.04 6.08
N GLN A 19 5.35 -6.86 7.10
CA GLN A 19 4.95 -8.26 7.04
C GLN A 19 3.43 -8.39 7.00
N MET A 20 2.73 -7.57 7.79
CA MET A 20 1.27 -7.54 7.75
C MET A 20 0.76 -7.07 6.41
N LYS A 21 1.40 -6.05 5.83
CA LYS A 21 0.99 -5.56 4.51
C LYS A 21 1.14 -6.64 3.46
N LEU A 22 2.23 -7.38 3.50
CA LEU A 22 2.43 -8.49 2.57
C LEU A 22 1.39 -9.58 2.78
N ALA A 23 1.09 -9.90 4.05
CA ALA A 23 0.06 -10.89 4.35
C ALA A 23 -1.31 -10.44 3.85
N LEU A 24 -1.62 -9.15 4.00
CA LEU A 24 -2.87 -8.60 3.48
C LEU A 24 -2.94 -8.72 1.97
N LEU A 25 -1.86 -8.38 1.28
CA LEU A 25 -1.82 -8.51 -0.17
C LEU A 25 -2.04 -9.95 -0.60
N SER A 26 -1.42 -10.89 0.11
CA SER A 26 -1.59 -12.30 -0.20
C SER A 26 -3.02 -12.75 0.03
N HIS A 27 -3.60 -12.36 1.16
CA HIS A 27 -4.96 -12.74 1.52
C HIS A 27 -5.98 -12.27 0.49
N PHE A 28 -5.80 -11.07 -0.03
CA PHE A 28 -6.71 -10.47 -0.99
C PHE A 28 -6.24 -10.61 -2.43
N ASN A 29 -5.20 -11.41 -2.67
CA ASN A 29 -4.66 -11.67 -4.01
C ASN A 29 -4.28 -10.39 -4.75
N GLY A 30 -3.77 -9.41 -3.99
CA GLY A 30 -3.34 -8.15 -4.58
C GLY A 30 -4.45 -7.19 -4.96
N ASP A 31 -5.69 -7.53 -4.63
CA ASP A 31 -6.85 -6.69 -4.94
C ASP A 31 -7.05 -5.65 -3.86
N LEU A 32 -6.48 -4.48 -4.06
CA LEU A 32 -6.54 -3.40 -3.06
C LEU A 32 -7.95 -2.86 -2.87
N ASP A 33 -8.79 -2.96 -3.89
CA ASP A 33 -10.17 -2.53 -3.77
C ASP A 33 -10.90 -3.39 -2.72
N SER A 34 -10.78 -4.70 -2.85
CA SER A 34 -11.37 -5.62 -1.87
C SER A 34 -10.76 -5.43 -0.49
N LEU A 35 -9.44 -5.24 -0.45
CA LEU A 35 -8.73 -5.04 0.81
C LEU A 35 -9.25 -3.78 1.52
N TYR A 36 -9.40 -2.69 0.78
CA TYR A 36 -9.85 -1.44 1.36
C TYR A 36 -11.27 -1.55 1.90
N HIS A 37 -12.14 -2.28 1.21
CA HIS A 37 -13.55 -2.36 1.59
C HIS A 37 -13.87 -3.50 2.54
N ALA A 38 -12.87 -4.26 2.98
CA ALA A 38 -13.09 -5.34 3.93
C ALA A 38 -13.41 -4.80 5.32
N ASP A 39 -13.98 -5.64 6.16
CA ASP A 39 -14.30 -5.25 7.52
C ASP A 39 -13.31 -5.86 8.50
N ARG A 40 -13.49 -5.55 9.79
CA ARG A 40 -12.57 -6.04 10.81
C ARG A 40 -12.54 -7.57 10.86
N ALA A 41 -13.68 -8.21 10.70
CA ALA A 41 -13.73 -9.67 10.76
C ALA A 41 -12.85 -10.29 9.68
N GLU A 42 -12.89 -9.72 8.49
CA GLU A 42 -12.05 -10.18 7.38
C GLU A 42 -10.57 -9.94 7.67
N TYR A 43 -10.24 -8.75 8.20
CA TYR A 43 -8.85 -8.44 8.52
C TYR A 43 -8.28 -9.39 9.56
N MET A 44 -9.09 -9.78 10.54
CA MET A 44 -8.61 -10.65 11.60
C MET A 44 -8.33 -12.07 11.11
N LEU A 45 -8.80 -12.42 9.92
CA LEU A 45 -8.47 -13.70 9.31
C LEU A 45 -7.08 -13.72 8.69
N VAL A 46 -6.47 -12.56 8.51
CA VAL A 46 -5.17 -12.46 7.89
C VAL A 46 -4.11 -12.93 8.88
N GLU A 47 -3.21 -13.77 8.40
CA GLU A 47 -2.16 -14.33 9.25
C GLU A 47 -1.30 -13.23 9.85
N GLY A 48 -1.06 -13.30 11.15
CA GLY A 48 -0.21 -12.32 11.82
C GLY A 48 -0.91 -11.02 12.18
N MET A 49 -2.22 -10.93 11.92
CA MET A 49 -2.95 -9.70 12.21
C MET A 49 -3.09 -9.49 13.71
N THR A 50 -2.97 -8.23 14.14
CA THR A 50 -3.19 -7.85 15.53
C THR A 50 -4.39 -6.92 15.61
N ARG A 51 -4.94 -6.78 16.82
CA ARG A 51 -6.08 -5.89 17.00
C ARG A 51 -5.72 -4.44 16.67
N PRO A 52 -4.59 -3.89 17.15
CA PRO A 52 -4.26 -2.51 16.78
C PRO A 52 -4.11 -2.30 15.27
N ALA A 53 -3.55 -3.28 14.58
CA ALA A 53 -3.41 -3.18 13.12
C ALA A 53 -4.77 -3.21 12.44
N ALA A 54 -5.67 -4.09 12.89
CA ALA A 54 -7.01 -4.15 12.33
C ALA A 54 -7.77 -2.85 12.55
N GLU A 55 -7.57 -2.23 13.70
CA GLU A 55 -8.18 -0.94 13.99
C GLU A 55 -7.66 0.14 13.05
N SER A 56 -6.36 0.13 12.77
CA SER A 56 -5.80 1.06 11.80
C SER A 56 -6.43 0.88 10.42
N LEU A 57 -6.65 -0.37 10.03
CA LEU A 57 -7.24 -0.67 8.73
C LEU A 57 -8.70 -0.20 8.63
N GLU A 58 -9.34 0.04 9.75
CA GLU A 58 -10.70 0.57 9.75
C GLU A 58 -10.75 2.08 9.50
N ASN A 59 -9.61 2.74 9.56
CA ASN A 59 -9.55 4.16 9.23
C ASN A 59 -9.52 4.30 7.72
N LYS A 60 -10.67 4.62 7.15
CA LYS A 60 -10.85 4.63 5.70
C LYS A 60 -10.58 6.00 5.08
N SER A 61 -9.97 6.92 5.81
CA SER A 61 -9.68 8.23 5.28
C SER A 61 -8.65 8.15 4.16
N LEU A 62 -8.94 8.77 3.03
CA LEU A 62 -8.03 8.83 1.90
C LEU A 62 -7.37 10.19 1.77
N GLY A 63 -7.57 11.07 2.75
CA GLY A 63 -7.00 12.41 2.68
C GLY A 63 -5.49 12.43 2.56
N GLY A 64 -4.81 11.57 3.33
CA GLY A 64 -3.37 11.48 3.25
C GLY A 64 -2.90 10.95 1.91
N ALA A 65 -3.60 9.95 1.38
CA ALA A 65 -3.27 9.40 0.07
C ALA A 65 -3.46 10.45 -1.03
N ASP A 66 -4.55 11.19 -0.95
CA ASP A 66 -4.83 12.23 -1.94
C ASP A 66 -3.77 13.32 -1.89
N LYS A 67 -3.32 13.69 -0.69
CA LYS A 67 -2.26 14.68 -0.55
C LYS A 67 -0.97 14.19 -1.18
N ILE A 68 -0.63 12.93 -0.94
CA ILE A 68 0.59 12.37 -1.53
C ILE A 68 0.50 12.37 -3.05
N LEU A 69 -0.64 11.98 -3.60
CA LEU A 69 -0.83 11.99 -5.05
C LEU A 69 -0.69 13.39 -5.62
N GLY A 70 -1.27 14.38 -4.95
CA GLY A 70 -1.16 15.76 -5.38
C GLY A 70 0.28 16.24 -5.35
N ASP A 71 1.02 15.90 -4.29
CA ASP A 71 2.42 16.28 -4.17
C ASP A 71 3.25 15.62 -5.25
N CYS A 72 3.00 14.35 -5.54
CA CYS A 72 3.73 13.64 -6.58
C CYS A 72 3.49 14.26 -7.95
N ASP A 73 2.24 14.64 -8.21
CA ASP A 73 1.91 15.28 -9.48
C ASP A 73 2.65 16.59 -9.62
N ARG A 74 2.64 17.40 -8.55
CA ARG A 74 3.31 18.70 -8.57
C ARG A 74 4.81 18.58 -8.73
N LEU A 75 5.40 17.52 -8.14
CA LEU A 75 6.85 17.34 -8.16
C LEU A 75 7.32 16.47 -9.33
N GLY A 76 6.41 15.98 -10.14
CA GLY A 76 6.77 15.13 -11.27
C GLY A 76 7.24 13.75 -10.85
N LEU A 77 6.74 13.24 -9.73
CA LEU A 77 7.12 11.94 -9.24
C LEU A 77 6.09 10.90 -9.64
N GLN A 78 6.56 9.70 -9.86
CA GLN A 78 5.75 8.55 -10.19
C GLN A 78 5.68 7.62 -8.99
N VAL A 79 4.50 7.08 -8.72
CA VAL A 79 4.32 6.11 -7.64
C VAL A 79 4.44 4.72 -8.23
N VAL A 80 5.35 3.92 -7.69
CA VAL A 80 5.58 2.56 -8.15
C VAL A 80 5.23 1.63 -6.99
N THR A 81 4.31 0.71 -7.20
CA THR A 81 3.91 -0.24 -6.16
C THR A 81 4.71 -1.52 -6.28
N ILE A 82 4.70 -2.31 -5.19
CA ILE A 82 5.46 -3.57 -5.18
C ILE A 82 4.96 -4.56 -6.24
N GLN A 83 3.77 -4.35 -6.78
CA GLN A 83 3.22 -5.21 -7.82
C GLN A 83 3.62 -4.77 -9.22
N ASP A 84 4.15 -3.56 -9.36
CA ASP A 84 4.51 -3.04 -10.67
C ASP A 84 5.77 -3.71 -11.20
N SER A 85 5.83 -3.92 -12.51
CA SER A 85 7.03 -4.46 -13.12
C SER A 85 8.21 -3.50 -12.99
N ALA A 86 7.94 -2.22 -12.81
CA ALA A 86 8.98 -1.21 -12.64
C ALA A 86 9.60 -1.24 -11.24
N TYR A 87 9.02 -1.99 -10.30
CA TYR A 87 9.54 -2.09 -8.95
C TYR A 87 10.86 -2.86 -8.99
N PRO A 88 11.93 -2.33 -8.37
CA PRO A 88 13.24 -3.01 -8.43
C PRO A 88 13.17 -4.41 -7.82
N TYR A 89 13.66 -5.38 -8.58
CA TYR A 89 13.63 -6.76 -8.17
C TYR A 89 14.34 -6.98 -6.83
N ARG A 90 15.47 -6.31 -6.64
CA ARG A 90 16.24 -6.47 -5.41
C ARG A 90 15.44 -6.08 -4.18
N LEU A 91 14.70 -4.97 -4.26
CA LEU A 91 13.92 -4.51 -3.13
C LEU A 91 12.78 -5.44 -2.79
N ARG A 92 12.24 -6.12 -3.80
CA ARG A 92 11.14 -7.05 -3.57
C ARG A 92 11.54 -8.21 -2.68
N ASN A 93 12.82 -8.54 -2.69
CA ASN A 93 13.31 -9.72 -2.00
C ASN A 93 13.96 -9.46 -0.65
N ILE A 94 13.98 -8.22 -0.17
CA ILE A 94 14.50 -7.96 1.16
C ILE A 94 13.42 -8.27 2.20
N TYR A 95 13.84 -8.36 3.46
CA TYR A 95 12.92 -8.73 4.54
C TYR A 95 11.78 -7.73 4.69
N ASP A 96 12.07 -6.46 4.50
CA ASP A 96 11.13 -5.38 4.79
C ASP A 96 10.96 -4.49 3.55
N PRO A 97 10.34 -5.02 2.47
CA PRO A 97 10.22 -4.24 1.25
C PRO A 97 9.19 -3.12 1.38
N PRO A 98 9.50 -1.92 0.91
CA PRO A 98 8.49 -0.86 0.91
C PRO A 98 7.37 -1.20 -0.07
N MET A 99 6.13 -0.86 0.34
CA MET A 99 4.95 -1.11 -0.50
C MET A 99 4.96 -0.25 -1.74
N VAL A 100 5.42 0.99 -1.61
CA VAL A 100 5.44 1.93 -2.72
C VAL A 100 6.77 2.65 -2.74
N LEU A 101 7.17 3.06 -3.93
CA LEU A 101 8.36 3.87 -4.14
C LEU A 101 7.95 5.10 -4.92
N TYR A 102 8.69 6.19 -4.70
CA TYR A 102 8.48 7.43 -5.43
C TYR A 102 9.69 7.64 -6.32
N ALA A 103 9.47 7.73 -7.62
CA ALA A 103 10.54 7.84 -8.60
C ALA A 103 10.34 9.08 -9.44
N GLN A 104 11.43 9.54 -10.10
CA GLN A 104 11.30 10.62 -11.03
C GLN A 104 10.24 10.25 -12.05
N GLY A 105 9.23 11.13 -12.19
CA GLY A 105 8.13 10.85 -13.09
C GLY A 105 8.52 10.93 -14.54
N ARG A 106 9.55 11.69 -14.82
CA ARG A 106 9.98 11.84 -16.19
C ARG A 106 10.54 10.52 -16.71
N LYS A 107 10.02 10.12 -17.82
CA LYS A 107 10.49 8.90 -18.45
C LYS A 107 11.86 9.12 -19.04
N ILE A 108 12.75 8.23 -18.76
CA ILE A 108 14.10 8.28 -19.33
C ILE A 108 14.16 7.28 -20.45
N PRO A 109 14.40 7.73 -21.64
CA PRO A 109 14.49 6.84 -22.80
C PRO A 109 15.62 5.85 -22.67
#